data_4ae745aa02274e92c09be6d2a8fef3ff
#
_entry.id   4ae745aa02274e92c09be6d2a8fef3ff
#
_cell.length_a   1.000
_cell.length_b   1.000
_cell.length_c   1.000
_cell.angle_alpha   90.00
_cell.angle_beta   90.00
_cell.angle_gamma   90.00
#
_symmetry.space_group_name_H-M   'P 1'
#
loop_
_entity.id
_entity.type
_entity.pdbx_description
1 polymer ?
#
loop_
_entity_poly.entity_id
_entity_poly.type
_entity_poly.pdbx_seq_one_letter_code
_entity_poly.pdbx_strand_id
1 'polypeptide(L)'
;MAKTICGFGELLLRLSPQRHDDLIVQSNALEINYAGAEANLLADLSNWGHPTRFVSAFPKNPLGKKAKMFLQQQGIDTQFLRFDNGRIGSYYIEHGTSIRGTQVTYDRKEAAFTHLNLGEKEWEVLLENCSHLVASGITPALSPQSENSMLNAIKTAKKMNCKLVFDLNYRRSLWSPDQARKAFVKILPYVHTLVGNIGSVNDVFDANIQSNNDFNALAEATQKAMDFVASLGNFHTIAMTIRQQINASENVLGGMIKKGDEICSSTAIPTRIIDRLGGGDAFAAGILHGEILNWEIQKTTDFATAAFALTQTLRGDILPLSEKEIFSASENHFKGHANR
;
A
#
# COMPACT_ATOMS: atom_id res chain seq x y z
N MET A 1 -4.43 -14.49 -22.30
CA MET A 1 -3.47 -13.46 -21.83
C MET A 1 -3.79 -13.12 -20.38
N ALA A 2 -2.80 -12.88 -19.54
CA ALA A 2 -3.02 -12.41 -18.19
C ALA A 2 -3.72 -11.04 -18.24
N LYS A 3 -4.72 -10.85 -17.36
CA LYS A 3 -5.44 -9.57 -17.26
C LYS A 3 -4.61 -8.56 -16.46
N THR A 4 -4.72 -7.29 -16.80
CA THR A 4 -3.99 -6.20 -16.17
C THR A 4 -4.54 -5.88 -14.76
N ILE A 5 -3.65 -5.48 -13.86
CA ILE A 5 -3.99 -4.92 -12.55
C ILE A 5 -3.86 -3.40 -12.65
N CYS A 6 -4.95 -2.68 -12.41
CA CYS A 6 -5.00 -1.23 -12.51
C CYS A 6 -4.93 -0.60 -11.11
N GLY A 7 -4.05 0.36 -10.89
CA GLY A 7 -3.99 1.15 -9.67
C GLY A 7 -4.38 2.60 -9.92
N PHE A 8 -5.10 3.20 -8.98
CA PHE A 8 -5.51 4.60 -9.00
C PHE A 8 -5.07 5.33 -7.74
N GLY A 9 -4.10 6.23 -7.87
CA GLY A 9 -3.55 6.95 -6.74
C GLY A 9 -2.56 8.04 -7.12
N GLU A 10 -2.02 8.73 -6.12
CA GLU A 10 -1.01 9.75 -6.28
C GLU A 10 0.40 9.17 -6.13
N LEU A 11 1.28 9.48 -7.07
CA LEU A 11 2.71 9.27 -6.93
C LEU A 11 3.36 10.58 -6.50
N LEU A 12 4.06 10.55 -5.38
CA LEU A 12 4.73 11.68 -4.76
C LEU A 12 6.23 11.67 -5.06
N LEU A 13 6.82 12.84 -5.06
CA LEU A 13 8.25 13.02 -4.95
C LEU A 13 8.65 12.75 -3.49
N ARG A 14 9.47 11.73 -3.26
CA ARG A 14 10.05 11.41 -1.96
C ARG A 14 11.42 12.05 -1.83
N LEU A 15 11.61 12.83 -0.78
CA LEU A 15 12.84 13.54 -0.47
C LEU A 15 13.38 13.09 0.89
N SER A 16 14.61 12.61 0.94
CA SER A 16 15.28 12.16 2.17
C SER A 16 16.71 12.69 2.23
N PRO A 17 17.28 12.94 3.42
CA PRO A 17 18.72 13.22 3.54
C PRO A 17 19.54 12.12 2.88
N GLN A 18 20.67 12.47 2.26
CA GLN A 18 21.59 11.50 1.64
C GLN A 18 22.11 10.48 2.65
N ARG A 19 22.45 10.95 3.85
CA ARG A 19 22.79 10.07 4.96
C ARG A 19 21.51 9.71 5.69
N HIS A 20 21.26 8.42 5.82
CA HIS A 20 20.00 7.88 6.32
C HIS A 20 19.60 8.36 7.72
N ASP A 21 20.58 8.61 8.58
CA ASP A 21 20.40 9.00 9.97
C ASP A 21 20.45 10.53 10.22
N ASP A 22 20.71 11.33 9.16
CA ASP A 22 20.70 12.79 9.26
C ASP A 22 19.27 13.33 9.37
N LEU A 23 19.15 14.47 10.03
CA LEU A 23 17.95 15.31 9.98
C LEU A 23 18.04 16.24 8.76
N ILE A 24 16.87 16.66 8.23
CA ILE A 24 16.80 17.59 7.10
C ILE A 24 17.57 18.89 7.41
N VAL A 25 17.47 19.38 8.66
CA VAL A 25 18.18 20.59 9.10
C VAL A 25 19.70 20.46 9.13
N GLN A 26 20.24 19.23 9.08
CA GLN A 26 21.66 18.93 9.06
C GLN A 26 22.19 18.62 7.66
N SER A 27 21.27 18.36 6.71
CA SER A 27 21.62 17.90 5.37
C SER A 27 21.68 19.05 4.37
N ASN A 28 22.75 19.10 3.59
CA ASN A 28 22.91 20.05 2.48
C ASN A 28 22.43 19.49 1.13
N ALA A 29 22.01 18.22 1.09
CA ALA A 29 21.52 17.55 -0.11
C ALA A 29 20.45 16.52 0.23
N LEU A 30 19.47 16.39 -0.65
CA LEU A 30 18.39 15.40 -0.54
C LEU A 30 18.45 14.42 -1.70
N GLU A 31 18.22 13.14 -1.41
CA GLU A 31 17.93 12.13 -2.42
C GLU A 31 16.51 12.30 -2.94
N ILE A 32 16.36 12.13 -4.24
CA ILE A 32 15.08 12.22 -4.94
C ILE A 32 14.65 10.82 -5.35
N ASN A 33 13.55 10.35 -4.79
CA ASN A 33 12.85 9.12 -5.16
C ASN A 33 11.38 9.41 -5.45
N TYR A 34 10.63 8.40 -5.86
CA TYR A 34 9.19 8.46 -6.06
C TYR A 34 8.52 7.35 -5.27
N ALA A 35 7.38 7.64 -4.68
CA ALA A 35 6.61 6.66 -3.92
C ALA A 35 5.11 7.03 -3.89
N GLY A 36 4.27 6.01 -3.81
CA GLY A 36 2.83 6.14 -3.68
C GLY A 36 2.24 4.75 -3.45
N ALA A 37 1.30 4.61 -2.54
CA ALA A 37 0.84 3.31 -2.07
C ALA A 37 0.46 2.36 -3.22
N GLU A 38 -0.39 2.81 -4.13
CA GLU A 38 -0.84 2.00 -5.26
C GLU A 38 0.29 1.77 -6.29
N ALA A 39 1.16 2.75 -6.49
CA ALA A 39 2.31 2.62 -7.39
C ALA A 39 3.36 1.66 -6.86
N ASN A 40 3.65 1.68 -5.55
CA ASN A 40 4.55 0.74 -4.88
C ASN A 40 4.04 -0.70 -5.03
N LEU A 41 2.77 -0.93 -4.70
CA LEU A 41 2.11 -2.23 -4.84
C LEU A 41 2.17 -2.74 -6.30
N LEU A 42 1.89 -1.87 -7.27
CA LEU A 42 1.96 -2.23 -8.69
C LEU A 42 3.39 -2.54 -9.15
N ALA A 43 4.39 -1.84 -8.61
CA ALA A 43 5.79 -2.10 -8.91
C ALA A 43 6.23 -3.49 -8.41
N ASP A 44 5.82 -3.86 -7.19
CA ASP A 44 6.09 -5.18 -6.62
C ASP A 44 5.43 -6.27 -7.48
N LEU A 45 4.14 -6.10 -7.83
CA LEU A 45 3.44 -7.04 -8.71
C LEU A 45 4.05 -7.14 -10.11
N SER A 46 4.51 -6.01 -10.68
CA SER A 46 5.21 -6.00 -11.96
C SER A 46 6.52 -6.78 -11.90
N ASN A 47 7.28 -6.62 -10.82
CA ASN A 47 8.49 -7.38 -10.56
C ASN A 47 8.23 -8.90 -10.44
N TRP A 48 7.04 -9.29 -9.98
CA TRP A 48 6.59 -10.70 -9.90
C TRP A 48 5.85 -11.17 -11.17
N GLY A 49 5.97 -10.44 -12.29
CA GLY A 49 5.52 -10.86 -13.61
C GLY A 49 4.06 -10.56 -13.94
N HIS A 50 3.35 -9.76 -13.16
CA HIS A 50 1.99 -9.35 -13.48
C HIS A 50 1.96 -8.10 -14.36
N PRO A 51 1.09 -8.03 -15.38
CA PRO A 51 0.87 -6.79 -16.11
C PRO A 51 0.15 -5.77 -15.25
N THR A 52 0.74 -4.60 -15.08
CA THR A 52 0.23 -3.53 -14.23
C THR A 52 0.02 -2.23 -15.01
N ARG A 53 -0.95 -1.41 -14.60
CA ARG A 53 -1.29 -0.11 -15.16
C ARG A 53 -1.52 0.89 -14.05
N PHE A 54 -1.00 2.10 -14.19
CA PHE A 54 -1.22 3.14 -13.21
C PHE A 54 -1.99 4.32 -13.81
N VAL A 55 -3.05 4.72 -13.13
CA VAL A 55 -3.88 5.90 -13.45
C VAL A 55 -3.58 6.99 -12.44
N SER A 56 -3.02 8.09 -12.91
CA SER A 56 -2.62 9.24 -12.09
C SER A 56 -2.51 10.50 -12.94
N ALA A 57 -2.19 11.64 -12.31
CA ALA A 57 -1.91 12.88 -13.00
C ALA A 57 -0.62 13.54 -12.52
N PHE A 58 0.15 14.11 -13.46
CA PHE A 58 1.44 14.75 -13.22
C PHE A 58 1.50 16.14 -13.87
N PRO A 59 2.40 17.04 -13.38
CA PRO A 59 2.62 18.30 -14.03
C PRO A 59 3.32 18.15 -15.39
N LYS A 60 3.03 19.06 -16.34
CA LYS A 60 3.69 19.18 -17.65
C LYS A 60 5.08 19.81 -17.54
N ASN A 61 5.98 19.19 -16.76
CA ASN A 61 7.33 19.69 -16.51
C ASN A 61 8.33 18.52 -16.34
N PRO A 62 9.64 18.79 -16.16
CA PRO A 62 10.64 17.75 -16.00
C PRO A 62 10.39 16.78 -14.82
N LEU A 63 9.77 17.22 -13.72
CA LEU A 63 9.45 16.34 -12.59
C LEU A 63 8.38 15.32 -12.96
N GLY A 64 7.31 15.72 -13.64
CA GLY A 64 6.29 14.80 -14.13
C GLY A 64 6.83 13.85 -15.20
N LYS A 65 7.75 14.32 -16.08
CA LYS A 65 8.45 13.45 -17.02
C LYS A 65 9.28 12.38 -16.31
N LYS A 66 10.01 12.76 -15.27
CA LYS A 66 10.81 11.82 -14.47
C LYS A 66 9.94 10.82 -13.70
N ALA A 67 8.78 11.26 -13.16
CA ALA A 67 7.80 10.38 -12.54
C ALA A 67 7.30 9.30 -13.52
N LYS A 68 6.95 9.68 -14.75
CA LYS A 68 6.59 8.72 -15.79
C LYS A 68 7.73 7.74 -16.10
N MET A 69 8.95 8.23 -16.25
CA MET A 69 10.13 7.37 -16.49
C MET A 69 10.36 6.40 -15.35
N PHE A 70 10.18 6.83 -14.10
CA PHE A 70 10.29 5.97 -12.93
C PHE A 70 9.26 4.84 -12.99
N LEU A 71 7.98 5.12 -13.25
CA LEU A 71 6.95 4.09 -13.40
C LEU A 71 7.27 3.10 -14.53
N GLN A 72 7.78 3.59 -15.66
CA GLN A 72 8.20 2.75 -16.78
C GLN A 72 9.37 1.84 -16.42
N GLN A 73 10.33 2.32 -15.63
CA GLN A 73 11.44 1.51 -15.11
C GLN A 73 10.97 0.38 -14.18
N GLN A 74 9.83 0.57 -13.50
CA GLN A 74 9.17 -0.46 -12.71
C GLN A 74 8.29 -1.39 -13.56
N GLY A 75 8.30 -1.29 -14.88
CA GLY A 75 7.49 -2.13 -15.77
C GLY A 75 5.99 -1.81 -15.79
N ILE A 76 5.58 -0.68 -15.24
CA ILE A 76 4.17 -0.27 -15.12
C ILE A 76 3.71 0.39 -16.43
N ASP A 77 2.55 0.00 -16.97
CA ASP A 77 1.91 0.68 -18.10
C ASP A 77 1.52 2.12 -17.71
N THR A 78 2.07 3.07 -18.46
CA THR A 78 1.90 4.51 -18.25
C THR A 78 1.10 5.19 -19.37
N GLN A 79 0.41 4.42 -20.21
CA GLN A 79 -0.32 4.95 -21.38
C GLN A 79 -1.41 5.95 -20.97
N PHE A 80 -2.04 5.72 -19.83
CA PHE A 80 -3.19 6.48 -19.36
C PHE A 80 -2.86 7.57 -18.32
N LEU A 81 -1.58 7.86 -18.11
CA LEU A 81 -1.18 8.98 -17.25
C LEU A 81 -1.66 10.31 -17.86
N ARG A 82 -2.23 11.15 -17.02
CA ARG A 82 -2.62 12.51 -17.40
C ARG A 82 -1.48 13.49 -17.09
N PHE A 83 -1.32 14.48 -17.96
CA PHE A 83 -0.39 15.57 -17.75
C PHE A 83 -1.14 16.89 -17.82
N ASP A 84 -1.05 17.69 -16.76
CA ASP A 84 -1.77 18.96 -16.66
C ASP A 84 -0.90 20.04 -16.02
N ASN A 85 -1.43 21.25 -15.92
CA ASN A 85 -0.83 22.31 -15.14
C ASN A 85 -0.92 21.95 -13.65
N GLY A 86 0.04 22.41 -12.87
CA GLY A 86 0.09 22.14 -11.44
C GLY A 86 1.48 21.71 -11.00
N ARG A 87 1.55 21.15 -9.82
CA ARG A 87 2.78 20.66 -9.19
C ARG A 87 2.74 19.15 -8.99
N ILE A 88 3.89 18.54 -8.77
CA ILE A 88 3.94 17.20 -8.20
C ILE A 88 3.85 17.33 -6.68
N GLY A 89 3.03 16.50 -6.05
CA GLY A 89 3.03 16.39 -4.59
C GLY A 89 4.35 15.82 -4.09
N SER A 90 4.79 16.23 -2.92
CA SER A 90 6.04 15.75 -2.32
C SER A 90 5.88 15.42 -0.84
N TYR A 91 6.78 14.60 -0.35
CA TYR A 91 6.99 14.44 1.07
C TYR A 91 8.47 14.34 1.40
N TYR A 92 8.78 14.75 2.62
CA TYR A 92 10.11 14.73 3.18
C TYR A 92 10.14 13.70 4.30
N ILE A 93 11.15 12.83 4.33
CA ILE A 93 11.27 11.81 5.35
C ILE A 93 12.61 11.93 6.09
N GLU A 94 12.51 11.95 7.41
CA GLU A 94 13.62 11.77 8.33
C GLU A 94 13.47 10.40 8.98
N HIS A 95 14.41 9.51 8.69
CA HIS A 95 14.31 8.13 9.17
C HIS A 95 14.54 8.04 10.67
N GLY A 96 13.72 7.23 11.31
CA GLY A 96 13.87 6.93 12.72
C GLY A 96 15.05 6.01 13.01
N THR A 97 15.70 6.24 14.14
CA THR A 97 16.82 5.42 14.59
C THR A 97 16.74 5.24 16.11
N SER A 98 16.74 4.00 16.59
CA SER A 98 16.67 3.67 18.00
C SER A 98 15.46 4.31 18.69
N ILE A 99 15.64 5.29 19.57
CA ILE A 99 14.58 5.98 20.31
C ILE A 99 13.93 7.12 19.51
N ARG A 100 14.54 7.56 18.41
CA ARG A 100 14.04 8.65 17.57
C ARG A 100 13.07 8.07 16.50
N GLY A 101 11.82 8.50 16.54
CA GLY A 101 10.81 8.08 15.57
C GLY A 101 11.05 8.65 14.16
N THR A 102 10.56 7.96 13.14
CA THR A 102 10.51 8.48 11.76
C THR A 102 9.54 9.66 11.70
N GLN A 103 9.97 10.73 11.01
CA GLN A 103 9.12 11.89 10.73
C GLN A 103 8.85 12.00 9.23
N VAL A 104 7.61 12.33 8.88
CA VAL A 104 7.19 12.55 7.49
C VAL A 104 6.46 13.88 7.41
N THR A 105 7.00 14.78 6.58
CA THR A 105 6.40 16.08 6.30
C THR A 105 5.86 16.09 4.88
N TYR A 106 4.54 16.28 4.73
CA TYR A 106 3.88 16.31 3.42
C TYR A 106 3.75 17.72 2.88
N ASP A 107 4.05 17.87 1.59
CA ASP A 107 3.75 19.05 0.77
C ASP A 107 3.05 18.57 -0.51
N ARG A 108 1.72 18.28 -0.42
CA ARG A 108 0.95 17.64 -1.49
C ARG A 108 -0.37 18.34 -1.84
N LYS A 109 -0.68 19.46 -1.19
CA LYS A 109 -1.89 20.23 -1.53
C LYS A 109 -1.76 20.79 -2.96
N GLU A 110 -2.89 20.87 -3.66
CA GLU A 110 -2.96 21.39 -5.03
C GLU A 110 -1.99 20.69 -6.02
N ALA A 111 -1.65 19.42 -5.77
CA ALA A 111 -0.92 18.62 -6.72
C ALA A 111 -1.80 18.31 -7.95
N ALA A 112 -1.19 18.07 -9.12
CA ALA A 112 -1.91 17.76 -10.35
C ALA A 112 -2.93 16.63 -10.20
N PHE A 113 -2.60 15.62 -9.39
CA PHE A 113 -3.50 14.52 -9.08
C PHE A 113 -4.79 14.95 -8.38
N THR A 114 -4.74 15.95 -7.49
CA THR A 114 -5.91 16.40 -6.73
C THR A 114 -6.99 17.06 -7.61
N HIS A 115 -6.64 17.46 -8.82
CA HIS A 115 -7.56 18.04 -9.81
C HIS A 115 -8.12 16.98 -10.79
N LEU A 116 -7.64 15.74 -10.72
CA LEU A 116 -8.06 14.69 -11.63
C LEU A 116 -9.51 14.27 -11.34
N ASN A 117 -10.40 14.50 -12.30
CA ASN A 117 -11.81 14.18 -12.21
C ASN A 117 -12.24 13.30 -13.40
N LEU A 118 -12.32 11.99 -13.19
CA LEU A 118 -12.64 10.98 -14.20
C LEU A 118 -14.08 10.50 -14.05
N GLY A 119 -14.81 10.51 -15.16
CA GLY A 119 -16.18 9.97 -15.25
C GLY A 119 -16.22 8.49 -15.53
N GLU A 120 -17.42 7.87 -15.42
CA GLU A 120 -17.63 6.42 -15.66
C GLU A 120 -17.18 5.98 -17.05
N LYS A 121 -17.44 6.76 -18.11
CA LYS A 121 -17.02 6.43 -19.47
C LYS A 121 -15.50 6.39 -19.65
N GLU A 122 -14.77 7.26 -18.97
CA GLU A 122 -13.31 7.22 -18.99
C GLU A 122 -12.82 5.96 -18.26
N TRP A 123 -13.45 5.62 -17.12
CA TRP A 123 -13.11 4.42 -16.37
C TRP A 123 -13.42 3.12 -17.14
N GLU A 124 -14.43 3.08 -18.01
CA GLU A 124 -14.67 1.92 -18.88
C GLU A 124 -13.47 1.64 -19.79
N VAL A 125 -12.83 2.69 -20.35
CA VAL A 125 -11.59 2.57 -21.15
C VAL A 125 -10.38 2.19 -20.28
N LEU A 126 -10.24 2.85 -19.12
CA LEU A 126 -9.10 2.64 -18.22
C LEU A 126 -9.07 1.24 -17.61
N LEU A 127 -10.23 0.63 -17.39
CA LEU A 127 -10.38 -0.72 -16.82
C LEU A 127 -10.55 -1.81 -17.89
N GLU A 128 -10.45 -1.45 -19.16
CA GLU A 128 -10.51 -2.46 -20.22
C GLU A 128 -9.40 -3.51 -20.04
N ASN A 129 -9.79 -4.80 -20.10
CA ASN A 129 -8.93 -5.96 -19.85
C ASN A 129 -8.28 -6.00 -18.45
N CYS A 130 -8.82 -5.27 -17.47
CA CYS A 130 -8.36 -5.36 -16.09
C CYS A 130 -9.09 -6.48 -15.31
N SER A 131 -8.35 -7.15 -14.42
CA SER A 131 -8.90 -8.12 -13.47
C SER A 131 -9.14 -7.49 -12.10
N HIS A 132 -8.28 -6.55 -11.71
CA HIS A 132 -8.31 -5.91 -10.40
C HIS A 132 -8.13 -4.41 -10.54
N LEU A 133 -8.84 -3.66 -9.66
CA LEU A 133 -8.61 -2.27 -9.36
C LEU A 133 -8.01 -2.18 -7.96
N VAL A 134 -6.84 -1.54 -7.84
CA VAL A 134 -6.17 -1.28 -6.56
C VAL A 134 -6.35 0.18 -6.19
N ALA A 135 -6.82 0.44 -4.98
CA ALA A 135 -7.02 1.77 -4.45
C ALA A 135 -6.86 1.78 -2.92
N SER A 136 -6.64 2.95 -2.34
CA SER A 136 -6.49 3.12 -0.89
C SER A 136 -7.34 4.26 -0.34
N GLY A 137 -7.47 4.29 0.99
CA GLY A 137 -8.12 5.38 1.72
C GLY A 137 -7.38 6.72 1.64
N ILE A 138 -6.20 6.78 1.02
CA ILE A 138 -5.50 8.04 0.76
C ILE A 138 -6.22 8.83 -0.34
N THR A 139 -6.55 8.19 -1.45
CA THR A 139 -7.09 8.83 -2.65
C THR A 139 -8.34 9.67 -2.38
N PRO A 140 -9.40 9.19 -1.71
CA PRO A 140 -10.60 9.99 -1.46
C PRO A 140 -10.38 11.13 -0.45
N ALA A 141 -9.28 11.09 0.32
CA ALA A 141 -8.93 12.14 1.28
C ALA A 141 -8.27 13.37 0.66
N LEU A 142 -7.80 13.28 -0.59
CA LEU A 142 -6.97 14.32 -1.20
C LEU A 142 -7.77 15.51 -1.76
N SER A 143 -8.93 15.24 -2.33
CA SER A 143 -9.84 16.26 -2.86
C SER A 143 -11.23 15.70 -3.18
N PRO A 144 -12.26 16.55 -3.31
CA PRO A 144 -13.57 16.11 -3.81
C PRO A 144 -13.53 15.48 -5.20
N GLN A 145 -12.62 15.94 -6.08
CA GLN A 145 -12.44 15.42 -7.43
C GLN A 145 -11.87 14.01 -7.40
N SER A 146 -10.85 13.76 -6.57
CA SER A 146 -10.27 12.42 -6.42
C SER A 146 -11.25 11.44 -5.73
N GLU A 147 -12.06 11.89 -4.75
CA GLU A 147 -13.15 11.08 -4.18
C GLU A 147 -14.16 10.70 -5.27
N ASN A 148 -14.62 11.67 -6.06
CA ASN A 148 -15.58 11.42 -7.13
C ASN A 148 -15.01 10.47 -8.20
N SER A 149 -13.78 10.69 -8.64
CA SER A 149 -13.09 9.80 -9.58
C SER A 149 -13.00 8.37 -9.07
N MET A 150 -12.66 8.20 -7.78
CA MET A 150 -12.57 6.89 -7.14
C MET A 150 -13.92 6.20 -7.07
N LEU A 151 -14.98 6.89 -6.69
CA LEU A 151 -16.34 6.31 -6.65
C LEU A 151 -16.81 5.89 -8.05
N ASN A 152 -16.50 6.66 -9.09
CA ASN A 152 -16.76 6.28 -10.48
C ASN A 152 -15.94 5.05 -10.90
N ALA A 153 -14.65 5.00 -10.53
CA ALA A 153 -13.79 3.83 -10.77
C ALA A 153 -14.36 2.54 -10.17
N ILE A 154 -14.77 2.62 -8.90
CA ILE A 154 -15.30 1.48 -8.14
C ILE A 154 -16.62 0.96 -8.74
N LYS A 155 -17.53 1.87 -9.08
CA LYS A 155 -18.82 1.50 -9.72
C LYS A 155 -18.59 0.85 -11.09
N THR A 156 -17.67 1.41 -11.87
CA THR A 156 -17.31 0.87 -13.19
C THR A 156 -16.61 -0.47 -13.06
N ALA A 157 -15.69 -0.63 -12.11
CA ALA A 157 -15.01 -1.88 -11.82
C ALA A 157 -16.04 -3.00 -11.53
N LYS A 158 -17.05 -2.72 -10.70
CA LYS A 158 -18.13 -3.68 -10.42
C LYS A 158 -18.91 -4.06 -11.69
N LYS A 159 -19.28 -3.08 -12.53
CA LYS A 159 -19.97 -3.34 -13.81
C LYS A 159 -19.15 -4.22 -14.75
N MET A 160 -17.82 -4.08 -14.74
CA MET A 160 -16.89 -4.80 -15.61
C MET A 160 -16.34 -6.10 -15.00
N ASN A 161 -16.85 -6.52 -13.83
CA ASN A 161 -16.33 -7.67 -13.07
C ASN A 161 -14.83 -7.56 -12.74
N CYS A 162 -14.35 -6.34 -12.54
CA CYS A 162 -13.02 -6.04 -12.05
C CYS A 162 -13.07 -5.99 -10.51
N LYS A 163 -12.25 -6.80 -9.83
CA LYS A 163 -12.26 -6.94 -8.38
C LYS A 163 -11.58 -5.75 -7.71
N LEU A 164 -12.19 -5.15 -6.70
CA LEU A 164 -11.58 -4.05 -5.94
C LEU A 164 -10.72 -4.58 -4.79
N VAL A 165 -9.44 -4.25 -4.80
CA VAL A 165 -8.50 -4.38 -3.69
C VAL A 165 -8.39 -3.01 -3.02
N PHE A 166 -8.74 -2.92 -1.75
CA PHE A 166 -8.79 -1.66 -1.02
C PHE A 166 -7.98 -1.74 0.26
N ASP A 167 -6.96 -0.90 0.37
CA ASP A 167 -6.23 -0.68 1.62
C ASP A 167 -6.88 0.48 2.39
N LEU A 168 -7.30 0.25 3.62
CA LEU A 168 -7.86 1.29 4.50
C LEU A 168 -6.91 2.48 4.62
N ASN A 169 -5.63 2.25 4.73
CA ASN A 169 -4.51 3.21 4.68
C ASN A 169 -4.85 4.61 5.27
N TYR A 170 -5.54 4.60 6.40
CA TYR A 170 -6.02 5.82 7.05
C TYR A 170 -4.85 6.72 7.47
N ARG A 171 -4.96 8.00 7.16
CA ARG A 171 -3.96 9.02 7.47
C ARG A 171 -4.58 10.16 8.26
N ARG A 172 -4.35 10.22 9.57
CA ARG A 172 -4.85 11.29 10.46
C ARG A 172 -4.47 12.70 9.99
N SER A 173 -3.37 12.85 9.24
CA SER A 173 -2.91 14.13 8.70
C SER A 173 -3.73 14.63 7.51
N LEU A 174 -4.56 13.79 6.88
CA LEU A 174 -5.36 14.15 5.70
C LEU A 174 -6.81 14.50 6.06
N TRP A 175 -7.41 13.72 6.94
CA TRP A 175 -8.83 13.86 7.30
C TRP A 175 -9.15 13.30 8.68
N SER A 176 -10.33 13.68 9.21
CA SER A 176 -10.81 13.16 10.49
C SER A 176 -11.34 11.73 10.35
N PRO A 177 -11.42 10.97 11.45
CA PRO A 177 -12.04 9.64 11.47
C PRO A 177 -13.46 9.64 10.89
N ASP A 178 -14.28 10.62 11.22
CA ASP A 178 -15.66 10.73 10.72
C ASP A 178 -15.74 10.96 9.21
N GLN A 179 -14.83 11.76 8.66
CA GLN A 179 -14.73 11.96 7.21
C GLN A 179 -14.32 10.66 6.51
N ALA A 180 -13.32 9.96 7.05
CA ALA A 180 -12.87 8.67 6.54
C ALA A 180 -14.00 7.63 6.59
N ARG A 181 -14.70 7.51 7.72
CA ARG A 181 -15.84 6.60 7.90
C ARG A 181 -16.94 6.84 6.87
N LYS A 182 -17.34 8.11 6.66
CA LYS A 182 -18.35 8.48 5.66
C LYS A 182 -17.95 8.08 4.24
N ALA A 183 -16.68 8.22 3.88
CA ALA A 183 -16.17 7.80 2.59
C ALA A 183 -16.11 6.26 2.49
N PHE A 184 -15.58 5.58 3.51
CA PHE A 184 -15.41 4.12 3.49
C PHE A 184 -16.74 3.37 3.45
N VAL A 185 -17.77 3.84 4.16
CA VAL A 185 -19.13 3.25 4.07
C VAL A 185 -19.65 3.21 2.63
N LYS A 186 -19.28 4.19 1.78
CA LYS A 186 -19.65 4.19 0.34
C LYS A 186 -18.81 3.20 -0.48
N ILE A 187 -17.61 2.83 -0.03
CA ILE A 187 -16.62 2.02 -0.75
C ILE A 187 -16.72 0.54 -0.38
N LEU A 188 -16.83 0.23 0.92
CA LEU A 188 -16.80 -1.13 1.46
C LEU A 188 -17.73 -2.12 0.76
N PRO A 189 -18.97 -1.76 0.33
CA PRO A 189 -19.87 -2.69 -0.38
C PRO A 189 -19.35 -3.20 -1.73
N TYR A 190 -18.27 -2.62 -2.24
CA TYR A 190 -17.66 -2.99 -3.52
C TYR A 190 -16.34 -3.73 -3.37
N VAL A 191 -15.80 -3.78 -2.15
CA VAL A 191 -14.47 -4.33 -1.89
C VAL A 191 -14.49 -5.86 -1.97
N HIS A 192 -13.58 -6.42 -2.77
CA HIS A 192 -13.32 -7.85 -2.85
C HIS A 192 -12.27 -8.27 -1.82
N THR A 193 -11.13 -7.57 -1.81
CA THR A 193 -10.02 -7.81 -0.87
C THR A 193 -9.75 -6.55 -0.07
N LEU A 194 -9.92 -6.63 1.25
CA LEU A 194 -9.66 -5.53 2.17
C LEU A 194 -8.32 -5.72 2.86
N VAL A 195 -7.50 -4.68 2.81
CA VAL A 195 -6.21 -4.64 3.53
C VAL A 195 -6.26 -3.57 4.61
N GLY A 196 -5.60 -3.80 5.74
CA GLY A 196 -5.54 -2.83 6.81
C GLY A 196 -4.71 -3.27 8.02
N ASN A 197 -4.98 -2.66 9.15
CA ASN A 197 -4.40 -3.00 10.45
C ASN A 197 -5.32 -2.55 11.59
N ILE A 198 -5.05 -2.99 12.82
CA ILE A 198 -5.87 -2.66 14.01
C ILE A 198 -6.02 -1.14 14.16
N GLY A 199 -4.94 -0.37 13.95
CA GLY A 199 -4.95 1.09 14.12
C GLY A 199 -5.96 1.77 13.21
N SER A 200 -5.99 1.42 11.92
CA SER A 200 -6.96 1.97 10.97
C SER A 200 -8.40 1.56 11.29
N VAL A 201 -8.61 0.34 11.80
CA VAL A 201 -9.94 -0.12 12.22
C VAL A 201 -10.42 0.64 13.44
N ASN A 202 -9.59 0.78 14.46
CA ASN A 202 -9.93 1.54 15.67
C ASN A 202 -10.18 3.01 15.36
N ASP A 203 -9.29 3.63 14.60
CA ASP A 203 -9.38 5.06 14.29
C ASP A 203 -10.64 5.41 13.49
N VAL A 204 -10.94 4.63 12.45
CA VAL A 204 -12.03 4.96 11.52
C VAL A 204 -13.40 4.49 12.02
N PHE A 205 -13.46 3.31 12.64
CA PHE A 205 -14.74 2.67 12.96
C PHE A 205 -15.05 2.62 14.46
N ASP A 206 -14.22 3.24 15.30
CA ASP A 206 -14.38 3.23 16.78
C ASP A 206 -14.50 1.81 17.36
N ALA A 207 -13.76 0.86 16.79
CA ALA A 207 -13.88 -0.55 17.20
C ALA A 207 -13.37 -0.80 18.61
N ASN A 208 -12.57 0.10 19.17
CA ASN A 208 -12.05 0.07 20.55
C ASN A 208 -11.36 -1.24 20.94
N ILE A 209 -10.70 -1.88 19.97
CA ILE A 209 -9.99 -3.14 20.17
C ILE A 209 -8.69 -2.85 20.92
N GLN A 210 -8.61 -3.33 22.14
CA GLN A 210 -7.46 -3.13 23.02
C GLN A 210 -6.43 -4.25 22.84
N SER A 211 -5.14 -3.89 22.91
CA SER A 211 -4.02 -4.82 22.95
C SER A 211 -2.85 -4.19 23.70
N ASN A 212 -1.98 -5.01 24.27
CA ASN A 212 -0.65 -4.58 24.68
C ASN A 212 0.34 -4.76 23.53
N ASN A 213 1.59 -4.33 23.71
CA ASN A 213 2.64 -4.42 22.70
C ASN A 213 3.37 -5.78 22.73
N ASP A 214 2.63 -6.88 22.95
CA ASP A 214 3.10 -8.26 22.82
C ASP A 214 2.59 -8.83 21.49
N PHE A 215 3.42 -9.62 20.80
CA PHE A 215 3.08 -10.11 19.45
C PHE A 215 1.83 -11.00 19.45
N ASN A 216 1.68 -11.91 20.42
CA ASN A 216 0.52 -12.80 20.49
C ASN A 216 -0.76 -12.01 20.83
N ALA A 217 -0.67 -11.07 21.76
CA ALA A 217 -1.80 -10.19 22.08
C ALA A 217 -2.20 -9.31 20.88
N LEU A 218 -1.24 -8.85 20.07
CA LEU A 218 -1.51 -8.14 18.83
C LEU A 218 -2.15 -9.05 17.77
N ALA A 219 -1.75 -10.31 17.68
CA ALA A 219 -2.36 -11.28 16.78
C ALA A 219 -3.83 -11.55 17.15
N GLU A 220 -4.13 -11.77 18.44
CA GLU A 220 -5.50 -11.92 18.94
C GLU A 220 -6.36 -10.67 18.67
N ALA A 221 -5.80 -9.49 18.91
CA ALA A 221 -6.47 -8.24 18.62
C ALA A 221 -6.70 -8.02 17.11
N THR A 222 -5.75 -8.47 16.28
CA THR A 222 -5.91 -8.44 14.81
C THR A 222 -7.06 -9.33 14.37
N GLN A 223 -7.19 -10.54 14.93
CA GLN A 223 -8.33 -11.40 14.64
C GLN A 223 -9.66 -10.74 15.01
N LYS A 224 -9.75 -10.13 16.19
CA LYS A 224 -10.95 -9.36 16.61
C LYS A 224 -11.25 -8.21 15.64
N ALA A 225 -10.21 -7.52 15.14
CA ALA A 225 -10.37 -6.46 14.15
C ALA A 225 -10.90 -7.00 12.82
N MET A 226 -10.43 -8.17 12.37
CA MET A 226 -10.93 -8.83 11.17
C MET A 226 -12.39 -9.25 11.32
N ASP A 227 -12.77 -9.81 12.46
CA ASP A 227 -14.16 -10.20 12.74
C ASP A 227 -15.09 -8.98 12.79
N PHE A 228 -14.64 -7.89 13.42
CA PHE A 228 -15.36 -6.62 13.40
C PHE A 228 -15.55 -6.09 11.97
N VAL A 229 -14.50 -6.04 11.17
CA VAL A 229 -14.56 -5.56 9.79
C VAL A 229 -15.43 -6.48 8.93
N ALA A 230 -15.38 -7.80 9.12
CA ALA A 230 -16.23 -8.77 8.42
C ALA A 230 -17.72 -8.48 8.62
N SER A 231 -18.10 -7.85 9.74
CA SER A 231 -19.50 -7.43 9.98
C SER A 231 -19.92 -6.18 9.18
N LEU A 232 -18.96 -5.43 8.63
CA LEU A 232 -19.22 -4.18 7.87
C LEU A 232 -19.45 -4.40 6.38
N GLY A 233 -19.15 -5.59 5.84
CA GLY A 233 -19.30 -5.87 4.42
C GLY A 233 -19.11 -7.34 4.07
N ASN A 234 -19.27 -7.67 2.80
CA ASN A 234 -19.08 -9.02 2.29
C ASN A 234 -17.77 -9.09 1.51
N PHE A 235 -16.66 -9.28 2.21
CA PHE A 235 -15.32 -9.37 1.64
C PHE A 235 -14.98 -10.83 1.32
N HIS A 236 -14.36 -11.05 0.15
CA HIS A 236 -13.78 -12.35 -0.18
C HIS A 236 -12.55 -12.63 0.68
N THR A 237 -11.71 -11.60 0.87
CA THR A 237 -10.50 -11.66 1.68
C THR A 237 -10.38 -10.43 2.55
N ILE A 238 -10.00 -10.62 3.82
CA ILE A 238 -9.56 -9.57 4.72
C ILE A 238 -8.13 -9.89 5.11
N ALA A 239 -7.20 -8.96 4.92
CA ALA A 239 -5.79 -9.14 5.25
C ALA A 239 -5.30 -8.00 6.15
N MET A 240 -4.60 -8.32 7.22
CA MET A 240 -4.10 -7.33 8.17
C MET A 240 -2.65 -7.58 8.56
N THR A 241 -1.87 -6.50 8.63
CA THR A 241 -0.52 -6.54 9.15
C THR A 241 -0.51 -6.51 10.67
N ILE A 242 0.43 -7.25 11.27
CA ILE A 242 0.72 -7.26 12.69
C ILE A 242 2.10 -6.62 12.88
N ARG A 243 2.19 -5.68 13.82
CA ARG A 243 3.46 -5.01 14.13
C ARG A 243 3.61 -4.80 15.63
N GLN A 244 4.55 -5.53 16.22
CA GLN A 244 5.06 -5.23 17.55
C GLN A 244 6.26 -4.30 17.40
N GLN A 245 6.13 -3.07 17.88
CA GLN A 245 7.19 -2.09 17.82
C GLN A 245 8.06 -2.17 19.08
N ILE A 246 9.32 -2.59 18.92
CA ILE A 246 10.30 -2.58 20.01
C ILE A 246 10.90 -1.17 20.15
N ASN A 247 11.37 -0.62 19.03
CA ASN A 247 11.86 0.77 18.91
C ASN A 247 11.77 1.20 17.43
N ALA A 248 12.37 2.32 17.05
CA ALA A 248 12.31 2.80 15.67
C ALA A 248 13.10 1.90 14.69
N SER A 249 14.11 1.20 15.18
CA SER A 249 15.00 0.34 14.38
C SER A 249 14.67 -1.14 14.45
N GLU A 250 13.81 -1.58 15.37
CA GLU A 250 13.53 -3.00 15.62
C GLU A 250 12.03 -3.22 15.81
N ASN A 251 11.47 -4.10 15.00
CA ASN A 251 10.08 -4.53 15.09
C ASN A 251 10.00 -6.06 15.02
N VAL A 252 8.89 -6.62 15.48
CA VAL A 252 8.47 -7.99 15.14
C VAL A 252 7.25 -7.86 14.24
N LEU A 253 7.33 -8.43 13.06
CA LEU A 253 6.33 -8.29 12.01
C LEU A 253 5.58 -9.59 11.78
N GLY A 254 4.32 -9.48 11.39
CA GLY A 254 3.47 -10.59 11.03
C GLY A 254 2.33 -10.14 10.13
N GLY A 255 1.57 -11.11 9.65
CA GLY A 255 0.38 -10.88 8.86
C GLY A 255 -0.68 -11.93 9.14
N MET A 256 -1.92 -11.58 8.88
CA MET A 256 -3.06 -12.46 9.04
C MET A 256 -4.01 -12.29 7.86
N ILE A 257 -4.56 -13.40 7.36
CA ILE A 257 -5.59 -13.42 6.31
C ILE A 257 -6.82 -14.16 6.83
N LYS A 258 -7.99 -13.60 6.56
CA LYS A 258 -9.30 -14.25 6.73
C LYS A 258 -9.97 -14.38 5.37
N LYS A 259 -10.41 -15.60 5.03
CA LYS A 259 -11.14 -15.92 3.79
C LYS A 259 -12.33 -16.81 4.14
N GLY A 260 -13.52 -16.23 4.15
CA GLY A 260 -14.67 -16.89 4.76
C GLY A 260 -14.46 -17.13 6.26
N ASP A 261 -14.59 -18.38 6.69
CA ASP A 261 -14.36 -18.79 8.08
C ASP A 261 -12.89 -19.19 8.35
N GLU A 262 -12.09 -19.36 7.31
CA GLU A 262 -10.68 -19.75 7.43
C GLU A 262 -9.83 -18.52 7.79
N ILE A 263 -8.98 -18.67 8.81
CA ILE A 263 -8.02 -17.67 9.25
C ILE A 263 -6.64 -18.29 9.31
N CYS A 264 -5.67 -17.65 8.65
CA CYS A 264 -4.27 -18.02 8.72
C CYS A 264 -3.43 -16.86 9.24
N SER A 265 -2.49 -17.15 10.10
CA SER A 265 -1.50 -16.23 10.63
C SER A 265 -0.09 -16.69 10.26
N SER A 266 0.76 -15.74 9.90
CA SER A 266 2.18 -16.02 9.70
C SER A 266 2.91 -16.23 11.02
N THR A 267 4.12 -16.78 10.95
CA THR A 267 5.08 -16.70 12.05
C THR A 267 5.55 -15.26 12.26
N ALA A 268 5.99 -14.98 13.49
CA ALA A 268 6.59 -13.70 13.85
C ALA A 268 7.97 -13.55 13.22
N ILE A 269 8.25 -12.42 12.56
CA ILE A 269 9.53 -12.13 11.91
C ILE A 269 10.22 -10.96 12.62
N PRO A 270 11.22 -11.20 13.49
CA PRO A 270 12.05 -10.15 14.05
C PRO A 270 12.79 -9.42 12.91
N THR A 271 12.60 -8.11 12.82
CA THR A 271 13.08 -7.34 11.68
C THR A 271 13.81 -6.08 12.15
N ARG A 272 15.05 -5.90 11.68
CA ARG A 272 15.76 -4.63 11.81
C ARG A 272 15.35 -3.70 10.69
N ILE A 273 14.75 -2.58 11.05
CA ILE A 273 14.18 -1.61 10.11
C ILE A 273 15.29 -0.70 9.57
N ILE A 274 15.41 -0.68 8.26
CA ILE A 274 16.19 0.32 7.50
C ILE A 274 15.23 1.43 7.06
N ASP A 275 14.14 1.06 6.37
CA ASP A 275 13.10 2.00 5.97
C ASP A 275 11.73 1.37 6.25
N ARG A 276 10.84 2.10 6.91
CA ARG A 276 9.54 1.54 7.32
C ARG A 276 8.43 1.75 6.30
N LEU A 277 8.69 2.54 5.25
CA LEU A 277 7.71 2.83 4.22
C LEU A 277 7.62 1.69 3.20
N GLY A 278 6.52 1.60 2.45
CA GLY A 278 6.30 0.57 1.44
C GLY A 278 5.95 -0.83 1.95
N GLY A 279 6.27 -1.17 3.23
CA GLY A 279 6.02 -2.52 3.74
C GLY A 279 4.56 -2.94 3.68
N GLY A 280 3.61 -2.04 4.01
CA GLY A 280 2.18 -2.30 3.88
C GLY A 280 1.76 -2.54 2.43
N ASP A 281 2.36 -1.79 1.49
CA ASP A 281 2.10 -1.91 0.07
C ASP A 281 2.62 -3.26 -0.46
N ALA A 282 3.82 -3.69 -0.03
CA ALA A 282 4.39 -5.00 -0.35
C ALA A 282 3.56 -6.16 0.24
N PHE A 283 3.02 -6.00 1.46
CA PHE A 283 2.07 -6.96 2.03
C PHE A 283 0.83 -7.09 1.16
N ALA A 284 0.20 -5.98 0.80
CA ALA A 284 -0.98 -5.97 -0.07
C ALA A 284 -0.69 -6.55 -1.46
N ALA A 285 0.49 -6.27 -2.02
CA ALA A 285 0.95 -6.88 -3.27
C ALA A 285 1.09 -8.41 -3.14
N GLY A 286 1.67 -8.89 -2.04
CA GLY A 286 1.80 -10.32 -1.75
C GLY A 286 0.47 -11.05 -1.62
N ILE A 287 -0.52 -10.41 -0.95
CA ILE A 287 -1.90 -10.92 -0.89
C ILE A 287 -2.49 -11.08 -2.29
N LEU A 288 -2.43 -10.02 -3.09
CA LEU A 288 -3.01 -10.03 -4.43
C LEU A 288 -2.27 -11.01 -5.37
N HIS A 289 -0.95 -11.13 -5.24
CA HIS A 289 -0.15 -12.11 -5.97
C HIS A 289 -0.61 -13.54 -5.70
N GLY A 290 -0.74 -13.93 -4.41
CA GLY A 290 -1.23 -15.26 -4.03
C GLY A 290 -2.68 -15.52 -4.47
N GLU A 291 -3.56 -14.51 -4.40
CA GLU A 291 -4.94 -14.63 -4.90
C GLU A 291 -5.00 -14.86 -6.42
N ILE A 292 -4.20 -14.16 -7.21
CA ILE A 292 -4.16 -14.32 -8.67
C ILE A 292 -3.63 -15.70 -9.05
N LEU A 293 -2.65 -16.21 -8.32
CA LEU A 293 -2.06 -17.54 -8.55
C LEU A 293 -2.86 -18.67 -7.89
N ASN A 294 -3.95 -18.36 -7.21
CA ASN A 294 -4.79 -19.30 -6.47
C ASN A 294 -3.99 -20.15 -5.47
N TRP A 295 -3.07 -19.52 -4.73
CA TRP A 295 -2.31 -20.20 -3.68
C TRP A 295 -3.20 -20.51 -2.46
N GLU A 296 -2.81 -21.54 -1.72
CA GLU A 296 -3.35 -21.79 -0.38
C GLU A 296 -3.20 -20.56 0.52
N ILE A 297 -4.16 -20.37 1.40
CA ILE A 297 -4.23 -19.17 2.26
C ILE A 297 -2.97 -19.02 3.12
N GLN A 298 -2.45 -20.13 3.68
CA GLN A 298 -1.23 -20.09 4.50
C GLN A 298 -0.02 -19.67 3.67
N LYS A 299 0.17 -20.24 2.48
CA LYS A 299 1.25 -19.86 1.57
C LYS A 299 1.19 -18.38 1.19
N THR A 300 -0.01 -17.87 0.94
CA THR A 300 -0.23 -16.45 0.64
C THR A 300 0.13 -15.57 1.84
N THR A 301 -0.28 -15.98 3.05
CA THR A 301 -0.01 -15.26 4.30
C THR A 301 1.50 -15.16 4.56
N ASP A 302 2.21 -16.27 4.42
CA ASP A 302 3.65 -16.34 4.67
C ASP A 302 4.43 -15.53 3.65
N PHE A 303 4.09 -15.62 2.35
CA PHE A 303 4.72 -14.83 1.29
C PHE A 303 4.49 -13.33 1.49
N ALA A 304 3.25 -12.91 1.74
CA ALA A 304 2.91 -11.51 1.95
C ALA A 304 3.61 -10.92 3.18
N THR A 305 3.71 -11.72 4.26
CA THR A 305 4.43 -11.30 5.47
C THR A 305 5.93 -11.23 5.23
N ALA A 306 6.51 -12.16 4.45
CA ALA A 306 7.91 -12.10 4.06
C ALA A 306 8.20 -10.84 3.22
N ALA A 307 7.36 -10.54 2.24
CA ALA A 307 7.46 -9.31 1.45
C ALA A 307 7.39 -8.06 2.34
N PHE A 308 6.43 -8.01 3.27
CA PHE A 308 6.29 -6.95 4.27
C PHE A 308 7.58 -6.73 5.09
N ALA A 309 8.17 -7.81 5.61
CA ALA A 309 9.37 -7.73 6.44
C ALA A 309 10.61 -7.35 5.61
N LEU A 310 10.81 -7.99 4.46
CA LEU A 310 11.97 -7.77 3.58
C LEU A 310 12.02 -6.33 3.06
N THR A 311 10.88 -5.74 2.66
CA THR A 311 10.82 -4.34 2.23
C THR A 311 11.40 -3.41 3.29
N GLN A 312 11.11 -3.65 4.56
CA GLN A 312 11.60 -2.79 5.64
C GLN A 312 13.11 -2.93 5.94
N THR A 313 13.77 -3.92 5.35
CA THR A 313 15.24 -4.08 5.42
C THR A 313 15.99 -3.37 4.29
N LEU A 314 15.27 -2.69 3.40
CA LEU A 314 15.82 -2.01 2.24
C LEU A 314 15.54 -0.50 2.32
N ARG A 315 16.24 0.30 1.51
CA ARG A 315 15.90 1.72 1.31
C ARG A 315 14.86 1.85 0.20
N GLY A 316 13.89 2.71 0.42
CA GLY A 316 12.81 2.95 -0.56
C GLY A 316 11.53 2.19 -0.22
N ASP A 317 10.51 2.41 -1.04
CA ASP A 317 9.14 1.97 -0.77
C ASP A 317 8.73 0.74 -1.62
N ILE A 318 9.61 0.27 -2.52
CA ILE A 318 9.36 -0.84 -3.44
C ILE A 318 10.27 -2.00 -3.07
N LEU A 319 9.76 -3.23 -3.19
CA LEU A 319 10.50 -4.46 -2.94
C LEU A 319 11.12 -4.99 -4.26
N PRO A 320 12.43 -4.79 -4.50
CA PRO A 320 13.07 -5.22 -5.75
C PRO A 320 13.48 -6.71 -5.74
N LEU A 321 12.87 -7.53 -4.87
CA LEU A 321 13.15 -8.96 -4.78
C LEU A 321 12.15 -9.76 -5.60
N SER A 322 12.65 -10.77 -6.31
CA SER A 322 11.84 -11.73 -7.04
C SER A 322 11.05 -12.65 -6.09
N GLU A 323 9.98 -13.26 -6.59
CA GLU A 323 9.20 -14.27 -5.87
C GLU A 323 10.11 -15.36 -5.26
N LYS A 324 11.11 -15.85 -6.04
CA LYS A 324 12.06 -16.87 -5.58
C LYS A 324 12.92 -16.41 -4.41
N GLU A 325 13.38 -15.15 -4.42
CA GLU A 325 14.19 -14.60 -3.32
C GLU A 325 13.38 -14.45 -2.03
N ILE A 326 12.10 -14.06 -2.15
CA ILE A 326 11.20 -13.95 -1.01
C ILE A 326 10.94 -15.32 -0.38
N PHE A 327 10.66 -16.37 -1.18
CA PHE A 327 10.52 -17.72 -0.68
C PHE A 327 11.81 -18.25 -0.05
N SER A 328 12.95 -18.03 -0.70
CA SER A 328 14.24 -18.44 -0.14
C SER A 328 14.52 -17.82 1.24
N ALA A 329 14.15 -16.55 1.44
CA ALA A 329 14.29 -15.91 2.75
C ALA A 329 13.36 -16.56 3.80
N SER A 330 12.14 -16.89 3.43
CA SER A 330 11.16 -17.56 4.29
C SER A 330 11.60 -18.98 4.66
N GLU A 331 12.02 -19.80 3.68
CA GLU A 331 12.52 -21.17 3.88
C GLU A 331 13.77 -21.22 4.78
N ASN A 332 14.65 -20.24 4.67
CA ASN A 332 15.82 -20.08 5.52
C ASN A 332 15.49 -19.46 6.89
N HIS A 333 14.20 -19.40 7.26
CA HIS A 333 13.74 -18.82 8.53
C HIS A 333 14.31 -17.41 8.80
N PHE A 334 14.50 -16.60 7.74
CA PHE A 334 15.02 -15.22 7.79
C PHE A 334 16.39 -15.08 8.49
N LYS A 335 17.23 -16.11 8.45
CA LYS A 335 18.55 -16.12 9.09
C LYS A 335 19.64 -15.40 8.30
N GLY A 336 19.32 -14.83 7.13
CA GLY A 336 20.25 -14.03 6.33
C GLY A 336 21.47 -14.81 5.81
N HIS A 337 21.32 -16.11 5.51
CA HIS A 337 22.39 -16.91 4.94
C HIS A 337 22.77 -16.39 3.53
N ALA A 338 24.06 -16.41 3.23
CA ALA A 338 24.53 -16.05 1.89
C ALA A 338 24.10 -17.14 0.87
N ASN A 339 23.30 -16.73 -0.11
CA ASN A 339 23.01 -17.58 -1.27
C ASN A 339 24.25 -17.59 -2.18
N ARG A 340 24.84 -18.76 -2.41
CA ARG A 340 25.99 -18.97 -3.30
C ARG A 340 25.59 -19.76 -4.54
#